data_329131b4e399e95366969254eb835a64
#
_entry.id   329131b4e399e95366969254eb835a64
#
_cell.length_a   1.000
_cell.length_b   1.000
_cell.length_c   1.000
_cell.angle_alpha   90.00
_cell.angle_beta   90.00
_cell.angle_gamma   90.00
#
_symmetry.space_group_name_H-M   'P 1'
#
loop_
_entity.id
_entity.type
_entity.pdbx_description
1 polymer ?
#
loop_
_entity_poly.entity_id
_entity_poly.type
_entity_poly.pdbx_seq_one_letter_code
_entity_poly.pdbx_strand_id
1 'polypeptide(L)'
;MTWLLAILLALVAMLPLGWAMWRPARSLDRASADRALYRAQLAELERDKALGRLDELAHAAALLEVQRRMLAVPDAAPARVGGRGPLLAGLVVVPVLAFAVYFLNGLPGLPSASFVERRDAAARDEALLAQLRGRLSAMPAGSAQARQGWLLLAEAERNRGRPAEAASAYAEVLKAGFDADIASQRVQVMLEAGQVDEAIAFLAEALPRAPQHVGLRFLSGQAEFQAGRQAVARAAWAALLASAPEGAPWRGMVERRMQALP
;
A
#
# COMPACT_ATOMS: atom_id res chain seq x y z
N MET A 1 10.50 -3.99 -28.21
CA MET A 1 10.05 -2.62 -28.57
C MET A 1 9.46 -1.84 -27.40
N THR A 2 8.73 -2.45 -26.48
CA THR A 2 8.13 -1.77 -25.29
C THR A 2 9.14 -1.10 -24.37
N TRP A 3 10.33 -1.66 -24.19
CA TRP A 3 11.40 -1.12 -23.34
C TRP A 3 12.00 0.18 -23.87
N LEU A 4 12.19 0.28 -25.19
CA LEU A 4 12.66 1.52 -25.82
C LEU A 4 11.64 2.65 -25.64
N LEU A 5 10.36 2.34 -25.71
CA LEU A 5 9.26 3.28 -25.48
C LEU A 5 9.22 3.74 -24.01
N ALA A 6 9.41 2.81 -23.06
CA ALA A 6 9.44 3.13 -21.63
C ALA A 6 10.64 4.03 -21.26
N ILE A 7 11.83 3.75 -21.81
CA ILE A 7 13.04 4.57 -21.63
C ILE A 7 12.84 5.95 -22.26
N LEU A 8 12.27 6.02 -23.47
CA LEU A 8 11.98 7.28 -24.14
C LEU A 8 10.98 8.13 -23.32
N LEU A 9 9.94 7.51 -22.80
CA LEU A 9 8.92 8.18 -21.98
C LEU A 9 9.51 8.69 -20.66
N ALA A 10 10.39 7.91 -20.02
CA ALA A 10 11.11 8.32 -18.83
C ALA A 10 12.05 9.52 -19.11
N LEU A 11 12.77 9.50 -20.24
CA LEU A 11 13.61 10.62 -20.70
C LEU A 11 12.78 11.88 -20.98
N VAL A 12 11.64 11.74 -21.65
CA VAL A 12 10.73 12.87 -21.93
C VAL A 12 10.15 13.43 -20.63
N ALA A 13 9.78 12.59 -19.67
CA ALA A 13 9.29 13.04 -18.36
C ALA A 13 10.36 13.79 -17.54
N MET A 14 11.65 13.51 -17.77
CA MET A 14 12.77 14.19 -17.11
C MET A 14 13.15 15.53 -17.76
N LEU A 15 12.76 15.78 -19.01
CA LEU A 15 13.08 17.02 -19.74
C LEU A 15 12.65 18.31 -19.00
N PRO A 16 11.41 18.43 -18.45
CA PRO A 16 11.00 19.65 -17.75
C PRO A 16 11.81 19.90 -16.47
N LEU A 17 12.22 18.84 -15.77
CA LEU A 17 13.08 18.97 -14.59
C LEU A 17 14.49 19.45 -14.98
N GLY A 18 15.08 18.87 -16.01
CA GLY A 18 16.38 19.31 -16.55
C GLY A 18 16.33 20.76 -17.01
N TRP A 19 15.26 21.15 -17.70
CA TRP A 19 15.07 22.53 -18.17
C TRP A 19 14.86 23.53 -17.03
N ALA A 20 14.10 23.16 -15.99
CA ALA A 20 13.93 23.98 -14.78
C ALA A 20 15.27 24.21 -14.04
N MET A 21 16.15 23.21 -14.05
CA MET A 21 17.48 23.33 -13.45
C MET A 21 18.45 24.16 -14.27
N TRP A 22 18.28 24.25 -15.59
CA TRP A 22 19.11 25.11 -16.45
C TRP A 22 18.71 26.58 -16.40
N ARG A 23 17.48 26.90 -16.00
CA ARG A 23 17.07 28.29 -15.80
C ARG A 23 17.85 28.86 -14.60
N PRO A 24 18.54 30.00 -14.76
CA PRO A 24 19.14 30.66 -13.61
C PRO A 24 18.02 31.02 -12.63
N ALA A 25 18.15 30.56 -11.39
CA ALA A 25 17.28 31.03 -10.33
C ALA A 25 17.44 32.55 -10.29
N ARG A 26 16.38 33.30 -10.61
CA ARG A 26 16.32 34.73 -10.31
C ARG A 26 16.28 34.82 -8.80
N SER A 27 17.47 34.91 -8.18
CA SER A 27 17.54 35.35 -6.80
C SER A 27 16.94 36.73 -6.79
N LEU A 28 15.81 36.91 -6.17
CA LEU A 28 15.36 38.24 -5.74
C LEU A 28 16.40 38.66 -4.70
N ASP A 29 17.48 39.25 -5.21
CA ASP A 29 18.55 39.75 -4.37
C ASP A 29 17.96 40.92 -3.55
N ARG A 30 17.79 40.70 -2.26
CA ARG A 30 17.24 41.68 -1.33
C ARG A 30 18.01 43.00 -1.44
N ALA A 31 19.31 42.91 -1.61
CA ALA A 31 20.16 44.10 -1.80
C ALA A 31 19.85 44.88 -3.10
N SER A 32 19.49 44.17 -4.19
CA SER A 32 19.08 44.84 -5.42
C SER A 32 17.70 45.49 -5.29
N ALA A 33 16.78 44.89 -4.56
CA ALA A 33 15.47 45.44 -4.25
C ALA A 33 15.59 46.69 -3.34
N ASP A 34 16.42 46.64 -2.32
CA ASP A 34 16.68 47.75 -1.39
C ASP A 34 17.34 48.94 -2.14
N ARG A 35 18.31 48.65 -3.02
CA ARG A 35 18.94 49.70 -3.85
C ARG A 35 17.94 50.35 -4.85
N ALA A 36 16.99 49.57 -5.39
CA ALA A 36 15.94 50.08 -6.25
C ALA A 36 14.98 51.01 -5.46
N LEU A 37 14.63 50.64 -4.23
CA LEU A 37 13.81 51.44 -3.33
C LEU A 37 14.49 52.79 -3.01
N TYR A 38 15.77 52.77 -2.62
CA TYR A 38 16.51 54.00 -2.32
C TYR A 38 16.68 54.93 -3.55
N ARG A 39 16.85 54.36 -4.76
CA ARG A 39 16.84 55.17 -6.02
C ARG A 39 15.48 55.83 -6.26
N ALA A 40 14.38 55.14 -5.96
CA ALA A 40 13.05 55.72 -6.07
C ALA A 40 12.84 56.86 -5.07
N GLN A 41 13.34 56.70 -3.82
CA GLN A 41 13.30 57.77 -2.82
C GLN A 41 14.12 58.99 -3.23
N LEU A 42 15.30 58.80 -3.78
CA LEU A 42 16.10 59.93 -4.33
C LEU A 42 15.36 60.68 -5.42
N ALA A 43 14.71 59.95 -6.33
CA ALA A 43 13.92 60.60 -7.41
C ALA A 43 12.68 61.33 -6.88
N GLU A 44 12.13 60.92 -5.75
CA GLU A 44 11.02 61.60 -5.08
C GLU A 44 11.48 62.88 -4.38
N LEU A 45 12.62 62.84 -3.67
CA LEU A 45 13.23 64.01 -3.06
C LEU A 45 13.54 65.13 -4.07
N GLU A 46 14.05 64.76 -5.25
CA GLU A 46 14.30 65.72 -6.33
C GLU A 46 12.98 66.33 -6.88
N ARG A 47 11.94 65.54 -6.99
CA ARG A 47 10.61 66.05 -7.40
C ARG A 47 10.00 66.98 -6.36
N ASP A 48 10.11 66.68 -5.08
CA ASP A 48 9.57 67.52 -4.01
C ASP A 48 10.33 68.83 -3.88
N LYS A 49 11.64 68.83 -4.11
CA LYS A 49 12.43 70.10 -4.27
C LYS A 49 11.94 70.89 -5.45
N ALA A 50 11.77 70.25 -6.62
CA ALA A 50 11.31 70.97 -7.83
C ALA A 50 9.90 71.56 -7.66
N LEU A 51 9.05 70.94 -6.83
CA LEU A 51 7.70 71.41 -6.50
C LEU A 51 7.67 72.45 -5.37
N GLY A 52 8.84 72.84 -4.83
CA GLY A 52 8.93 73.80 -3.72
C GLY A 52 8.40 73.26 -2.37
N ARG A 53 8.24 71.96 -2.23
CA ARG A 53 7.75 71.29 -0.98
C ARG A 53 8.83 71.09 0.05
N LEU A 54 10.10 71.10 -0.38
CA LEU A 54 11.26 71.03 0.48
C LEU A 54 12.17 72.23 0.28
N ASP A 55 12.65 72.83 1.35
CA ASP A 55 13.69 73.80 1.31
C ASP A 55 15.06 73.21 1.02
N GLU A 56 16.04 74.03 0.63
CA GLU A 56 17.38 73.60 0.23
C GLU A 56 18.11 72.84 1.34
N LEU A 57 17.93 73.25 2.59
CA LEU A 57 18.61 72.70 3.72
C LEU A 57 18.01 71.33 4.13
N ALA A 58 16.69 71.24 4.13
CA ALA A 58 15.96 70.00 4.36
C ALA A 58 16.21 68.95 3.24
N HIS A 59 16.25 69.39 1.97
CA HIS A 59 16.59 68.51 0.86
C HIS A 59 18.02 67.97 0.99
N ALA A 60 19.01 68.79 1.31
CA ALA A 60 20.40 68.33 1.47
C ALA A 60 20.56 67.35 2.58
N ALA A 61 19.87 67.57 3.74
CA ALA A 61 19.88 66.64 4.87
C ALA A 61 19.23 65.27 4.52
N ALA A 62 18.07 65.30 3.85
CA ALA A 62 17.37 64.08 3.44
C ALA A 62 18.17 63.28 2.37
N LEU A 63 18.81 63.97 1.44
CA LEU A 63 19.64 63.36 0.41
C LEU A 63 20.85 62.62 1.02
N LEU A 64 21.55 63.25 1.96
CA LEU A 64 22.67 62.65 2.69
C LEU A 64 22.23 61.39 3.46
N GLU A 65 21.06 61.44 4.10
CA GLU A 65 20.56 60.26 4.88
C GLU A 65 20.21 59.09 3.95
N VAL A 66 19.54 59.33 2.83
CA VAL A 66 19.23 58.27 1.85
C VAL A 66 20.49 57.71 1.22
N GLN A 67 21.47 58.56 0.89
CA GLN A 67 22.76 58.11 0.37
C GLN A 67 23.53 57.27 1.40
N ARG A 68 23.54 57.66 2.67
CA ARG A 68 24.17 56.91 3.75
C ARG A 68 23.53 55.54 3.93
N ARG A 69 22.20 55.48 3.89
CA ARG A 69 21.48 54.17 3.96
C ARG A 69 21.76 53.27 2.75
N MET A 70 21.84 53.87 1.54
CA MET A 70 22.17 53.13 0.34
C MET A 70 23.60 52.52 0.38
N LEU A 71 24.56 53.26 0.97
CA LEU A 71 25.93 52.75 1.16
C LEU A 71 26.03 51.74 2.31
N ALA A 72 25.11 51.75 3.27
CA ALA A 72 25.07 50.79 4.36
C ALA A 72 24.42 49.45 3.96
N VAL A 73 23.81 49.32 2.76
CA VAL A 73 23.30 48.05 2.25
C VAL A 73 24.48 47.12 2.01
N PRO A 74 24.60 45.99 2.71
CA PRO A 74 25.70 45.08 2.52
C PRO A 74 25.73 44.58 1.06
N ASP A 75 26.92 44.49 0.49
CA ASP A 75 27.07 43.79 -0.78
C ASP A 75 26.55 42.37 -0.62
N ALA A 76 25.63 41.99 -1.50
CA ALA A 76 25.07 40.65 -1.47
C ALA A 76 26.21 39.64 -1.52
N ALA A 77 26.39 38.92 -0.42
CA ALA A 77 27.28 37.78 -0.46
C ALA A 77 26.83 36.88 -1.61
N PRO A 78 27.72 36.40 -2.47
CA PRO A 78 27.34 35.55 -3.58
C PRO A 78 26.52 34.40 -3.00
N ALA A 79 25.23 34.34 -3.37
CA ALA A 79 24.37 33.25 -2.97
C ALA A 79 25.11 31.96 -3.31
N ARG A 80 25.53 31.22 -2.30
CA ARG A 80 26.09 29.88 -2.48
C ARG A 80 24.97 29.06 -3.09
N VAL A 81 24.90 29.06 -4.41
CA VAL A 81 24.05 28.12 -5.13
C VAL A 81 24.61 26.75 -4.75
N GLY A 82 23.94 26.13 -3.78
CA GLY A 82 24.28 24.77 -3.38
C GLY A 82 24.42 23.96 -4.67
N GLY A 83 25.58 23.31 -4.84
CA GLY A 83 26.00 22.78 -6.11
C GLY A 83 24.86 21.99 -6.77
N ARG A 84 24.52 22.29 -7.99
CA ARG A 84 23.53 21.53 -8.79
C ARG A 84 23.95 20.07 -9.01
N GLY A 85 25.19 19.74 -8.69
CA GLY A 85 25.78 18.40 -8.81
C GLY A 85 24.98 17.31 -8.10
N PRO A 86 24.63 17.44 -6.80
CA PRO A 86 23.86 16.41 -6.09
C PRO A 86 22.45 16.20 -6.68
N LEU A 87 21.81 17.26 -7.15
CA LEU A 87 20.48 17.16 -7.77
C LEU A 87 20.56 16.50 -9.15
N LEU A 88 21.57 16.81 -9.95
CA LEU A 88 21.81 16.15 -11.24
C LEU A 88 22.19 14.67 -11.04
N ALA A 89 23.04 14.39 -10.06
CA ALA A 89 23.40 13.01 -9.71
C ALA A 89 22.15 12.23 -9.28
N GLY A 90 21.28 12.78 -8.43
CA GLY A 90 20.02 12.15 -8.02
C GLY A 90 19.08 11.90 -9.19
N LEU A 91 18.98 12.84 -10.12
CA LEU A 91 18.14 12.73 -11.32
C LEU A 91 18.53 11.56 -12.23
N VAL A 92 19.81 11.19 -12.25
CA VAL A 92 20.33 10.07 -13.05
C VAL A 92 20.40 8.78 -12.22
N VAL A 93 20.89 8.85 -11.00
CA VAL A 93 21.11 7.67 -10.15
C VAL A 93 19.79 7.00 -9.76
N VAL A 94 18.74 7.76 -9.43
CA VAL A 94 17.47 7.16 -9.00
C VAL A 94 16.81 6.32 -10.10
N PRO A 95 16.63 6.78 -11.35
CA PRO A 95 16.09 5.95 -12.42
C PRO A 95 16.98 4.73 -12.74
N VAL A 96 18.30 4.90 -12.75
CA VAL A 96 19.24 3.79 -13.02
C VAL A 96 19.14 2.72 -11.92
N LEU A 97 19.08 3.13 -10.65
CA LEU A 97 18.91 2.21 -9.52
C LEU A 97 17.54 1.52 -9.56
N ALA A 98 16.48 2.27 -9.83
CA ALA A 98 15.13 1.71 -9.95
C ALA A 98 15.06 0.67 -11.09
N PHE A 99 15.69 0.97 -12.23
CA PHE A 99 15.77 0.05 -13.37
C PHE A 99 16.60 -1.18 -13.04
N ALA A 100 17.75 -1.02 -12.36
CA ALA A 100 18.59 -2.13 -11.93
C ALA A 100 17.86 -3.05 -10.94
N VAL A 101 17.18 -2.49 -9.94
CA VAL A 101 16.37 -3.27 -8.99
C VAL A 101 15.23 -4.00 -9.69
N TYR A 102 14.57 -3.35 -10.63
CA TYR A 102 13.53 -3.99 -11.44
C TYR A 102 14.08 -5.11 -12.31
N PHE A 103 15.26 -4.94 -12.90
CA PHE A 103 15.89 -5.96 -13.76
C PHE A 103 16.35 -7.19 -12.96
N LEU A 104 16.81 -6.96 -11.72
CA LEU A 104 17.28 -8.04 -10.83
C LEU A 104 16.13 -8.81 -10.16
N ASN A 105 15.08 -8.11 -9.75
CA ASN A 105 13.98 -8.70 -8.95
C ASN A 105 12.65 -8.79 -9.72
N GLY A 106 12.53 -8.13 -10.86
CA GLY A 106 11.34 -8.16 -11.70
C GLY A 106 11.32 -9.37 -12.63
N LEU A 107 10.20 -9.56 -13.28
CA LEU A 107 10.00 -10.59 -14.31
C LEU A 107 9.83 -9.92 -15.68
N PRO A 108 10.92 -9.39 -16.28
CA PRO A 108 10.84 -8.61 -17.53
C PRO A 108 10.37 -9.43 -18.73
N GLY A 109 10.39 -10.77 -18.63
CA GLY A 109 9.90 -11.68 -19.65
C GLY A 109 8.41 -11.96 -19.60
N LEU A 110 7.68 -11.51 -18.56
CA LEU A 110 6.23 -11.67 -18.54
C LEU A 110 5.59 -10.73 -19.58
N PRO A 111 4.76 -11.27 -20.47
CA PRO A 111 4.00 -10.43 -21.41
C PRO A 111 3.09 -9.49 -20.62
N SER A 112 3.15 -8.19 -20.91
CA SER A 112 2.21 -7.24 -20.32
C SER A 112 0.83 -7.47 -20.92
N ALA A 113 -0.05 -8.11 -20.17
CA ALA A 113 -1.46 -8.19 -20.55
C ALA A 113 -2.12 -6.82 -20.33
N SER A 114 -2.84 -6.33 -21.34
CA SER A 114 -3.66 -5.14 -21.20
C SER A 114 -4.74 -5.34 -20.12
N PHE A 115 -5.30 -4.26 -19.60
CA PHE A 115 -6.41 -4.36 -18.63
C PHE A 115 -7.59 -5.14 -19.21
N VAL A 116 -7.89 -4.96 -20.49
CA VAL A 116 -8.96 -5.67 -21.21
C VAL A 116 -8.67 -7.16 -21.27
N GLU A 117 -7.46 -7.55 -21.68
CA GLU A 117 -7.08 -8.97 -21.76
C GLU A 117 -7.14 -9.66 -20.38
N ARG A 118 -6.69 -9.00 -19.33
CA ARG A 118 -6.79 -9.52 -17.95
C ARG A 118 -8.25 -9.70 -17.51
N ARG A 119 -9.11 -8.73 -17.84
CA ARG A 119 -10.53 -8.79 -17.53
C ARG A 119 -11.22 -9.93 -18.31
N ASP A 120 -10.90 -10.08 -19.58
CA ASP A 120 -11.47 -11.14 -20.42
C ASP A 120 -10.97 -12.53 -19.99
N ALA A 121 -9.71 -12.65 -19.55
CA ALA A 121 -9.20 -13.88 -18.97
C ALA A 121 -9.93 -14.21 -17.66
N ALA A 122 -10.09 -13.23 -16.76
CA ALA A 122 -10.83 -13.42 -15.51
C ALA A 122 -12.30 -13.81 -15.75
N ALA A 123 -12.95 -13.23 -16.75
CA ALA A 123 -14.33 -13.59 -17.12
C ALA A 123 -14.44 -15.02 -17.68
N ARG A 124 -13.45 -15.47 -18.47
CA ARG A 124 -13.40 -16.85 -18.95
C ARG A 124 -13.19 -17.85 -17.82
N ASP A 125 -12.27 -17.55 -16.91
CA ASP A 125 -12.02 -18.37 -15.73
C ASP A 125 -13.28 -18.49 -14.87
N GLU A 126 -14.02 -17.38 -14.68
CA GLU A 126 -15.27 -17.37 -13.96
C GLU A 126 -16.32 -18.28 -14.62
N ALA A 127 -16.47 -18.17 -15.93
CA ALA A 127 -17.40 -19.00 -16.70
C ALA A 127 -17.03 -20.50 -16.62
N LEU A 128 -15.72 -20.83 -16.66
CA LEU A 128 -15.23 -22.21 -16.51
C LEU A 128 -15.54 -22.77 -15.11
N LEU A 129 -15.32 -21.99 -14.06
CA LEU A 129 -15.62 -22.44 -12.68
C LEU A 129 -17.13 -22.57 -12.47
N ALA A 130 -17.94 -21.66 -13.02
CA ALA A 130 -19.39 -21.80 -12.97
C ALA A 130 -19.88 -23.06 -13.70
N GLN A 131 -19.30 -23.36 -14.86
CA GLN A 131 -19.60 -24.58 -15.61
C GLN A 131 -19.15 -25.83 -14.84
N LEU A 132 -17.96 -25.82 -14.22
CA LEU A 132 -17.48 -26.90 -13.37
C LEU A 132 -18.42 -27.13 -12.19
N ARG A 133 -18.82 -26.06 -11.49
CA ARG A 133 -19.79 -26.13 -10.39
C ARG A 133 -21.11 -26.77 -10.84
N GLY A 134 -21.64 -26.36 -12.00
CA GLY A 134 -22.84 -26.93 -12.56
C GLY A 134 -22.72 -28.44 -12.89
N ARG A 135 -21.55 -28.88 -13.41
CA ARG A 135 -21.28 -30.29 -13.65
C ARG A 135 -21.15 -31.09 -12.37
N LEU A 136 -20.46 -30.56 -11.37
CA LEU A 136 -20.28 -31.23 -10.07
C LEU A 136 -21.60 -31.38 -9.33
N SER A 137 -22.48 -30.39 -9.38
CA SER A 137 -23.81 -30.46 -8.75
C SER A 137 -24.74 -31.46 -9.42
N ALA A 138 -24.50 -31.81 -10.69
CA ALA A 138 -25.26 -32.83 -11.41
C ALA A 138 -24.73 -34.27 -11.17
N MET A 139 -23.56 -34.44 -10.53
CA MET A 139 -23.01 -35.75 -10.20
C MET A 139 -23.72 -36.37 -8.99
N PRO A 140 -23.73 -37.69 -8.88
CA PRO A 140 -24.26 -38.37 -7.68
C PRO A 140 -23.54 -37.88 -6.43
N ALA A 141 -24.34 -37.45 -5.43
CA ALA A 141 -23.81 -37.04 -4.15
C ALA A 141 -23.01 -38.18 -3.50
N GLY A 142 -21.78 -37.90 -3.06
CA GLY A 142 -20.91 -38.88 -2.44
C GLY A 142 -20.03 -39.71 -3.38
N SER A 143 -20.10 -39.50 -4.71
CA SER A 143 -19.13 -40.14 -5.60
C SER A 143 -17.72 -39.60 -5.35
N ALA A 144 -16.70 -40.46 -5.43
CA ALA A 144 -15.31 -40.07 -5.24
C ALA A 144 -14.89 -38.96 -6.22
N GLN A 145 -15.39 -38.99 -7.45
CA GLN A 145 -15.15 -37.98 -8.48
C GLN A 145 -15.75 -36.64 -8.10
N ALA A 146 -17.01 -36.59 -7.62
CA ALA A 146 -17.65 -35.36 -7.17
C ALA A 146 -16.89 -34.77 -5.97
N ARG A 147 -16.54 -35.59 -4.98
CA ARG A 147 -15.75 -35.17 -3.82
C ARG A 147 -14.43 -34.51 -4.24
N GLN A 148 -13.66 -35.16 -5.11
CA GLN A 148 -12.40 -34.63 -5.60
C GLN A 148 -12.61 -33.34 -6.41
N GLY A 149 -13.61 -33.29 -7.25
CA GLY A 149 -13.95 -32.10 -8.03
C GLY A 149 -14.33 -30.89 -7.15
N TRP A 150 -15.16 -31.13 -6.11
CA TRP A 150 -15.52 -30.07 -5.14
C TRP A 150 -14.32 -29.60 -4.33
N LEU A 151 -13.40 -30.50 -3.97
CA LEU A 151 -12.18 -30.14 -3.27
C LEU A 151 -11.29 -29.22 -4.13
N LEU A 152 -11.07 -29.59 -5.40
CA LEU A 152 -10.32 -28.75 -6.34
C LEU A 152 -10.99 -27.39 -6.57
N LEU A 153 -12.32 -27.37 -6.65
CA LEU A 153 -13.06 -26.11 -6.77
C LEU A 153 -12.89 -25.23 -5.52
N ALA A 154 -12.96 -25.82 -4.32
CA ALA A 154 -12.74 -25.10 -3.07
C ALA A 154 -11.35 -24.44 -3.02
N GLU A 155 -10.32 -25.19 -3.39
CA GLU A 155 -8.95 -24.67 -3.46
C GLU A 155 -8.79 -23.58 -4.51
N ALA A 156 -9.40 -23.74 -5.69
CA ALA A 156 -9.38 -22.73 -6.75
C ALA A 156 -10.06 -21.42 -6.31
N GLU A 157 -11.23 -21.50 -5.68
CA GLU A 157 -11.94 -20.31 -5.17
C GLU A 157 -11.16 -19.62 -4.04
N ARG A 158 -10.55 -20.40 -3.13
CA ARG A 158 -9.69 -19.88 -2.07
C ARG A 158 -8.49 -19.11 -2.64
N ASN A 159 -7.78 -19.71 -3.62
CA ASN A 159 -6.61 -19.09 -4.26
C ASN A 159 -6.97 -17.82 -5.06
N ARG A 160 -8.23 -17.68 -5.46
CA ARG A 160 -8.77 -16.47 -6.11
C ARG A 160 -9.24 -15.41 -5.11
N GLY A 161 -9.09 -15.63 -3.82
CA GLY A 161 -9.56 -14.72 -2.77
C GLY A 161 -11.08 -14.69 -2.62
N ARG A 162 -11.75 -15.82 -2.89
CA ARG A 162 -13.20 -15.99 -2.74
C ARG A 162 -13.51 -17.00 -1.63
N PRO A 163 -13.27 -16.65 -0.35
CA PRO A 163 -13.38 -17.59 0.76
C PRO A 163 -14.83 -18.04 1.00
N ALA A 164 -15.85 -17.26 0.69
CA ALA A 164 -17.26 -17.66 0.83
C ALA A 164 -17.63 -18.78 -0.15
N GLU A 165 -17.21 -18.67 -1.39
CA GLU A 165 -17.40 -19.71 -2.41
C GLU A 165 -16.61 -20.97 -2.08
N ALA A 166 -15.39 -20.82 -1.57
CA ALA A 166 -14.59 -21.93 -1.07
C ALA A 166 -15.28 -22.67 0.08
N ALA A 167 -15.85 -21.95 1.05
CA ALA A 167 -16.61 -22.53 2.16
C ALA A 167 -17.83 -23.35 1.67
N SER A 168 -18.50 -22.84 0.63
CA SER A 168 -19.63 -23.54 0.00
C SER A 168 -19.18 -24.83 -0.71
N ALA A 169 -18.04 -24.81 -1.40
CA ALA A 169 -17.51 -25.99 -2.06
C ALA A 169 -17.02 -27.05 -1.05
N TYR A 170 -16.37 -26.64 0.04
CA TYR A 170 -16.03 -27.56 1.14
C TYR A 170 -17.28 -28.17 1.80
N ALA A 171 -18.39 -27.42 1.87
CA ALA A 171 -19.64 -27.98 2.37
C ALA A 171 -20.14 -29.15 1.52
N GLU A 172 -20.02 -29.05 0.17
CA GLU A 172 -20.38 -30.13 -0.74
C GLU A 172 -19.47 -31.37 -0.56
N VAL A 173 -18.17 -31.17 -0.29
CA VAL A 173 -17.24 -32.26 0.05
C VAL A 173 -17.71 -33.02 1.30
N LEU A 174 -18.14 -32.28 2.32
CA LEU A 174 -18.54 -32.87 3.62
C LEU A 174 -19.89 -33.59 3.57
N LYS A 175 -20.74 -33.33 2.54
CA LYS A 175 -21.96 -34.13 2.33
C LYS A 175 -21.69 -35.58 1.98
N ALA A 176 -20.56 -35.87 1.33
CA ALA A 176 -20.13 -37.24 1.00
C ALA A 176 -19.62 -38.01 2.22
N GLY A 177 -19.23 -37.33 3.28
CA GLY A 177 -18.71 -37.90 4.51
C GLY A 177 -17.95 -36.86 5.31
N PHE A 178 -18.07 -36.92 6.62
CA PHE A 178 -17.37 -36.01 7.50
C PHE A 178 -15.87 -36.34 7.51
N ASP A 179 -15.10 -35.30 7.36
CA ASP A 179 -13.64 -35.33 7.42
C ASP A 179 -13.22 -34.10 8.25
N ALA A 180 -12.50 -34.32 9.34
CA ALA A 180 -12.16 -33.27 10.29
C ALA A 180 -11.17 -32.25 9.73
N ASP A 181 -10.25 -32.68 8.83
CA ASP A 181 -9.33 -31.78 8.17
C ASP A 181 -10.07 -30.85 7.19
N ILE A 182 -10.98 -31.41 6.38
CA ILE A 182 -11.83 -30.65 5.48
C ILE A 182 -12.77 -29.71 6.26
N ALA A 183 -13.33 -30.17 7.37
CA ALA A 183 -14.15 -29.35 8.25
C ALA A 183 -13.34 -28.16 8.81
N SER A 184 -12.08 -28.38 9.19
CA SER A 184 -11.22 -27.28 9.66
C SER A 184 -10.90 -26.29 8.55
N GLN A 185 -10.63 -26.76 7.33
CA GLN A 185 -10.43 -25.88 6.17
C GLN A 185 -11.68 -25.04 5.85
N ARG A 186 -12.86 -25.66 5.91
CA ARG A 186 -14.13 -24.95 5.76
C ARG A 186 -14.28 -23.83 6.78
N VAL A 187 -14.05 -24.12 8.07
CA VAL A 187 -14.14 -23.11 9.14
C VAL A 187 -13.15 -21.98 8.90
N GLN A 188 -11.93 -22.32 8.50
CA GLN A 188 -10.90 -21.32 8.22
C GLN A 188 -11.36 -20.32 7.14
N VAL A 189 -11.85 -20.82 6.00
CA VAL A 189 -12.32 -19.93 4.93
C VAL A 189 -13.61 -19.20 5.29
N MET A 190 -14.48 -19.77 6.14
CA MET A 190 -15.64 -19.04 6.68
C MET A 190 -15.22 -17.85 7.52
N LEU A 191 -14.19 -18.01 8.38
CA LEU A 191 -13.64 -16.91 9.18
C LEU A 191 -12.94 -15.86 8.31
N GLU A 192 -12.24 -16.28 7.25
CA GLU A 192 -11.64 -15.38 6.24
C GLU A 192 -12.73 -14.58 5.48
N ALA A 193 -13.89 -15.18 5.26
CA ALA A 193 -15.07 -14.55 4.65
C ALA A 193 -15.85 -13.63 5.61
N GLY A 194 -15.51 -13.59 6.89
CA GLY A 194 -16.27 -12.88 7.92
C GLY A 194 -17.57 -13.56 8.36
N GLN A 195 -17.80 -14.81 7.97
CA GLN A 195 -18.97 -15.64 8.33
C GLN A 195 -18.78 -16.25 9.72
N VAL A 196 -18.64 -15.38 10.74
CA VAL A 196 -18.21 -15.81 12.09
C VAL A 196 -19.31 -16.62 12.79
N ASP A 197 -20.56 -16.18 12.72
CA ASP A 197 -21.67 -16.85 13.40
C ASP A 197 -21.97 -18.22 12.78
N GLU A 198 -21.92 -18.33 11.45
CA GLU A 198 -22.06 -19.61 10.75
C GLU A 198 -20.91 -20.55 11.05
N ALA A 199 -19.68 -20.02 11.18
CA ALA A 199 -18.51 -20.80 11.57
C ALA A 199 -18.68 -21.39 12.98
N ILE A 200 -19.18 -20.59 13.93
CA ILE A 200 -19.45 -21.04 15.30
C ILE A 200 -20.54 -22.12 15.32
N ALA A 201 -21.63 -21.91 14.59
CA ALA A 201 -22.70 -22.89 14.48
C ALA A 201 -22.18 -24.21 13.89
N PHE A 202 -21.40 -24.15 12.81
CA PHE A 202 -20.81 -25.34 12.21
C PHE A 202 -19.81 -26.04 13.15
N LEU A 203 -18.99 -25.29 13.89
CA LEU A 203 -18.06 -25.85 14.89
C LEU A 203 -18.81 -26.59 16.03
N ALA A 204 -19.98 -26.09 16.45
CA ALA A 204 -20.80 -26.75 17.44
C ALA A 204 -21.25 -28.16 16.98
N GLU A 205 -21.43 -28.36 15.67
CA GLU A 205 -21.78 -29.67 15.08
C GLU A 205 -20.53 -30.52 14.78
N ALA A 206 -19.42 -29.91 14.41
CA ALA A 206 -18.20 -30.61 13.99
C ALA A 206 -17.36 -31.12 15.16
N LEU A 207 -17.22 -30.33 16.25
CA LEU A 207 -16.42 -30.68 17.41
C LEU A 207 -16.87 -32.00 18.11
N PRO A 208 -18.16 -32.27 18.32
CA PRO A 208 -18.58 -33.58 18.88
C PRO A 208 -18.19 -34.76 18.01
N ARG A 209 -18.04 -34.59 16.70
CA ARG A 209 -17.65 -35.63 15.75
C ARG A 209 -16.14 -35.90 15.73
N ALA A 210 -15.33 -34.88 16.10
CA ALA A 210 -13.88 -34.97 16.16
C ALA A 210 -13.33 -34.16 17.36
N PRO A 211 -13.61 -34.59 18.60
CA PRO A 211 -13.34 -33.80 19.80
C PRO A 211 -11.86 -33.59 20.10
N GLN A 212 -10.98 -34.41 19.53
CA GLN A 212 -9.53 -34.30 19.69
C GLN A 212 -8.84 -33.61 18.51
N HIS A 213 -9.58 -33.18 17.48
CA HIS A 213 -8.99 -32.55 16.31
C HIS A 213 -8.46 -31.14 16.62
N VAL A 214 -7.14 -31.00 16.64
CA VAL A 214 -6.43 -29.78 17.07
C VAL A 214 -6.87 -28.52 16.25
N GLY A 215 -6.98 -28.69 14.93
CA GLY A 215 -7.39 -27.60 14.02
C GLY A 215 -8.79 -27.06 14.36
N LEU A 216 -9.79 -27.93 14.55
CA LEU A 216 -11.14 -27.52 14.90
C LEU A 216 -11.20 -26.83 16.27
N ARG A 217 -10.48 -27.36 17.26
CA ARG A 217 -10.40 -26.78 18.61
C ARG A 217 -9.71 -25.41 18.60
N PHE A 218 -8.65 -25.27 17.82
CA PHE A 218 -7.99 -23.99 17.66
C PHE A 218 -8.90 -22.97 16.99
N LEU A 219 -9.57 -23.37 15.90
CA LEU A 219 -10.49 -22.51 15.15
C LEU A 219 -11.75 -22.12 15.96
N SER A 220 -12.18 -22.97 16.90
CA SER A 220 -13.24 -22.63 17.84
C SER A 220 -12.86 -21.40 18.68
N GLY A 221 -11.66 -21.38 19.25
CA GLY A 221 -11.17 -20.20 19.96
C GLY A 221 -11.01 -19.00 19.03
N GLN A 222 -10.57 -19.21 17.78
CA GLN A 222 -10.43 -18.13 16.79
C GLN A 222 -11.77 -17.53 16.39
N ALA A 223 -12.79 -18.33 16.21
CA ALA A 223 -14.15 -17.88 15.90
C ALA A 223 -14.74 -17.06 17.06
N GLU A 224 -14.59 -17.53 18.29
CA GLU A 224 -15.02 -16.81 19.49
C GLU A 224 -14.30 -15.45 19.67
N PHE A 225 -13.01 -15.43 19.35
CA PHE A 225 -12.23 -14.20 19.36
C PHE A 225 -12.74 -13.18 18.33
N GLN A 226 -13.00 -13.62 17.10
CA GLN A 226 -13.54 -12.73 16.04
C GLN A 226 -14.97 -12.26 16.36
N ALA A 227 -15.74 -13.05 17.08
CA ALA A 227 -17.05 -12.66 17.60
C ALA A 227 -16.98 -11.68 18.80
N GLY A 228 -15.77 -11.26 19.22
CA GLY A 228 -15.57 -10.37 20.37
C GLY A 228 -15.68 -11.07 21.74
N ARG A 229 -15.88 -12.39 21.78
CA ARG A 229 -16.04 -13.17 23.01
C ARG A 229 -14.69 -13.67 23.56
N GLN A 230 -13.81 -12.72 23.94
CA GLN A 230 -12.43 -12.98 24.33
C GLN A 230 -12.27 -13.97 25.49
N ALA A 231 -13.15 -13.92 26.48
CA ALA A 231 -13.10 -14.84 27.63
C ALA A 231 -13.35 -16.30 27.20
N VAL A 232 -14.29 -16.51 26.26
CA VAL A 232 -14.60 -17.83 25.70
C VAL A 232 -13.45 -18.32 24.82
N ALA A 233 -12.88 -17.46 23.98
CA ALA A 233 -11.70 -17.77 23.17
C ALA A 233 -10.51 -18.22 24.03
N ARG A 234 -10.24 -17.48 25.11
CA ARG A 234 -9.17 -17.81 26.07
C ARG A 234 -9.41 -19.18 26.72
N ALA A 235 -10.64 -19.45 27.16
CA ALA A 235 -11.00 -20.73 27.75
C ALA A 235 -10.83 -21.90 26.75
N ALA A 236 -11.26 -21.72 25.49
CA ALA A 236 -11.11 -22.70 24.42
C ALA A 236 -9.63 -23.05 24.15
N TRP A 237 -8.78 -22.04 24.02
CA TRP A 237 -7.34 -22.25 23.81
C TRP A 237 -6.62 -22.80 25.05
N ALA A 238 -7.00 -22.41 26.27
CA ALA A 238 -6.48 -22.99 27.48
C ALA A 238 -6.81 -24.50 27.59
N ALA A 239 -8.05 -24.87 27.27
CA ALA A 239 -8.46 -26.28 27.23
C ALA A 239 -7.70 -27.08 26.15
N LEU A 240 -7.40 -26.47 25.01
CA LEU A 240 -6.57 -27.06 23.97
C LEU A 240 -5.14 -27.30 24.47
N LEU A 241 -4.51 -26.31 25.12
CA LEU A 241 -3.17 -26.39 25.68
C LEU A 241 -3.08 -27.43 26.82
N ALA A 242 -4.10 -27.53 27.67
CA ALA A 242 -4.15 -28.48 28.77
C ALA A 242 -4.16 -29.97 28.28
N SER A 243 -4.69 -30.23 27.09
CA SER A 243 -4.71 -31.53 26.45
C SER A 243 -3.53 -31.78 25.51
N ALA A 244 -2.61 -30.82 25.37
CA ALA A 244 -1.50 -30.92 24.44
C ALA A 244 -0.43 -31.90 24.93
N PRO A 245 0.05 -32.81 24.08
CA PRO A 245 1.22 -33.63 24.39
C PRO A 245 2.46 -32.74 24.66
N GLU A 246 3.37 -33.26 25.49
CA GLU A 246 4.67 -32.58 25.68
C GLU A 246 5.41 -32.47 24.33
N GLY A 247 5.91 -31.26 24.03
CA GLY A 247 6.62 -30.98 22.78
C GLY A 247 5.76 -30.82 21.52
N ALA A 248 4.43 -30.75 21.65
CA ALA A 248 3.55 -30.52 20.48
C ALA A 248 3.95 -29.26 19.70
N PRO A 249 4.24 -29.35 18.38
CA PRO A 249 4.80 -28.24 17.60
C PRO A 249 3.88 -27.03 17.50
N TRP A 250 2.58 -27.20 17.63
CA TRP A 250 1.56 -26.16 17.58
C TRP A 250 1.37 -25.39 18.91
N ARG A 251 1.90 -25.92 20.02
CA ARG A 251 1.72 -25.35 21.38
C ARG A 251 2.15 -23.89 21.47
N GLY A 252 3.36 -23.57 20.99
CA GLY A 252 3.89 -22.21 21.03
C GLY A 252 3.09 -21.21 20.18
N MET A 253 2.42 -21.68 19.14
CA MET A 253 1.52 -20.85 18.34
C MET A 253 0.27 -20.47 19.16
N VAL A 254 -0.36 -21.40 19.83
CA VAL A 254 -1.56 -21.18 20.66
C VAL A 254 -1.22 -20.29 21.86
N GLU A 255 -0.08 -20.50 22.51
CA GLU A 255 0.40 -19.69 23.64
C GLU A 255 0.58 -18.22 23.21
N ARG A 256 1.26 -17.97 22.10
CA ARG A 256 1.40 -16.61 21.55
C ARG A 256 0.05 -15.97 21.22
N ARG A 257 -0.90 -16.76 20.68
CA ARG A 257 -2.23 -16.24 20.36
C ARG A 257 -3.01 -15.84 21.62
N MET A 258 -2.88 -16.61 22.71
CA MET A 258 -3.47 -16.27 24.00
C MET A 258 -2.85 -15.03 24.64
N GLN A 259 -1.53 -14.87 24.52
CA GLN A 259 -0.83 -13.67 25.06
C GLN A 259 -1.19 -12.40 24.29
N ALA A 260 -1.57 -12.51 23.03
CA ALA A 260 -2.00 -11.38 22.20
C ALA A 260 -3.45 -10.95 22.45
N LEU A 261 -4.17 -11.62 23.34
CA LEU A 261 -5.50 -11.20 23.77
C LEU A 261 -5.36 -10.00 24.73
N PRO A 262 -6.10 -8.89 24.48
CA PRO A 262 -6.10 -7.73 25.36
C PRO A 262 -6.67 -8.07 26.75
#